data_e9501b34674b95fd69eeb0990ea39827
#
_entry.id   e9501b34674b95fd69eeb0990ea39827
#
_cell.length_a   1.000
_cell.length_b   1.000
_cell.length_c   1.000
_cell.angle_alpha   90.00
_cell.angle_beta   90.00
_cell.angle_gamma   90.00
#
_symmetry.space_group_name_H-M   'P 1'
#
loop_
_entity.id
_entity.type
_entity.pdbx_description
1 polymer ?
#
loop_
_entity_poly.entity_id
_entity_poly.type
_entity_poly.pdbx_seq_one_letter_code
_entity_poly.pdbx_strand_id
1 'polypeptide(L)'
;MRSTNNKNIHKTGNLCYTISTFHTEEGTGLEARLNGINRQETLKYLGCPGGPLPKDVLEQLETGEQEILRRAVPRVIWRLFDRGPAGELAGSGFTPAGDDIRYFLKDCDQVILMAATLGMEVENLLRRTQARDMALAVILDAAASAAIENVCDNLCADLAEAFAPRYLTDRFSPGYGDLPISQQEELFRLLDISRRIGISLTESGLMVPQKSVTALIGVSDRPQLRRSRGCAACSMFADCAYRKDGTSCGKP
;
A
#
# COMPACT_ATOMS: atom_id res chain seq x y z
N MET A 1 36.27 41.01 12.87
CA MET A 1 35.59 40.34 13.99
C MET A 1 34.85 39.12 13.46
N ARG A 2 35.32 37.95 13.81
CA ARG A 2 34.84 36.65 13.28
C ARG A 2 33.68 36.17 14.14
N SER A 3 32.54 35.87 13.51
CA SER A 3 31.41 35.19 14.18
C SER A 3 31.53 33.69 13.92
N THR A 4 31.73 32.93 14.98
CA THR A 4 31.87 31.49 14.99
C THR A 4 30.47 30.83 15.03
N ASN A 5 30.12 30.15 13.94
CA ASN A 5 28.94 29.27 13.89
C ASN A 5 29.31 27.92 14.54
N ASN A 6 28.68 27.63 15.66
CA ASN A 6 28.85 26.40 16.39
C ASN A 6 27.82 25.35 15.84
N LYS A 7 28.31 24.43 15.02
CA LYS A 7 27.54 23.28 14.57
C LYS A 7 27.73 22.12 15.55
N ASN A 8 26.77 21.87 16.39
CA ASN A 8 26.70 20.62 17.13
C ASN A 8 26.17 19.51 16.19
N ILE A 9 27.09 18.65 15.77
CA ILE A 9 26.78 17.43 15.03
C ILE A 9 26.72 16.29 16.04
N HIS A 10 25.53 15.84 16.39
CA HIS A 10 25.35 14.54 17.02
C HIS A 10 25.29 13.47 15.93
N LYS A 11 26.39 12.69 15.84
CA LYS A 11 26.42 11.45 15.04
C LYS A 11 25.76 10.34 15.82
N THR A 12 24.51 10.04 15.49
CA THR A 12 23.93 8.70 15.61
C THR A 12 23.23 8.45 14.27
N GLY A 13 23.55 7.31 13.66
CA GLY A 13 23.18 7.00 12.29
C GLY A 13 21.66 6.84 12.06
N ASN A 14 21.00 7.95 11.82
CA ASN A 14 19.66 8.03 11.27
C ASN A 14 19.63 9.26 10.36
N LEU A 15 19.15 9.08 9.14
CA LEU A 15 19.01 10.15 8.16
C LEU A 15 18.13 11.27 8.74
N CYS A 16 18.77 12.39 9.06
CA CYS A 16 18.10 13.59 9.55
C CYS A 16 17.62 14.39 8.32
N TYR A 17 16.31 14.36 8.04
CA TYR A 17 15.70 15.28 7.09
C TYR A 17 15.42 16.61 7.80
N THR A 18 16.14 17.66 7.41
CA THR A 18 15.83 19.02 7.83
C THR A 18 14.57 19.50 7.13
N ILE A 19 13.52 19.74 7.91
CA ILE A 19 12.28 20.38 7.46
C ILE A 19 12.61 21.86 7.18
N SER A 20 12.83 22.21 5.91
CA SER A 20 12.83 23.59 5.47
C SER A 20 12.23 23.69 4.07
N THR A 21 11.06 24.35 3.98
CA THR A 21 10.34 24.76 2.78
C THR A 21 9.93 23.64 1.81
N PHE A 22 8.71 23.13 2.01
CA PHE A 22 8.08 22.13 1.17
C PHE A 22 7.70 22.68 -0.20
N HIS A 23 8.53 22.40 -1.20
CA HIS A 23 8.10 22.36 -2.60
C HIS A 23 8.35 20.95 -3.10
N THR A 24 7.26 20.19 -3.35
CA THR A 24 7.23 18.90 -4.08
C THR A 24 8.44 17.98 -3.83
N GLU A 25 8.54 17.37 -2.65
CA GLU A 25 9.60 16.38 -2.40
C GLU A 25 9.20 15.02 -2.98
N GLU A 26 9.98 14.56 -3.96
CA GLU A 26 9.98 13.16 -4.40
C GLU A 26 10.85 12.36 -3.43
N GLY A 27 10.22 11.48 -2.65
CA GLY A 27 10.96 10.59 -1.75
C GLY A 27 11.33 9.28 -2.45
N THR A 28 12.58 9.17 -2.88
CA THR A 28 13.18 7.89 -3.30
C THR A 28 14.00 7.23 -2.19
N GLY A 29 13.93 7.76 -0.96
CA GLY A 29 14.81 7.38 0.15
C GLY A 29 14.27 6.29 1.08
N LEU A 30 13.00 5.90 0.96
CA LEU A 30 12.45 4.80 1.75
C LEU A 30 12.62 3.50 0.98
N GLU A 31 13.33 2.53 1.57
CA GLU A 31 13.50 1.22 0.96
C GLU A 31 12.24 0.37 1.12
N ALA A 32 11.88 -0.33 0.03
CA ALA A 32 10.82 -1.33 0.10
C ALA A 32 11.27 -2.51 0.97
N ARG A 33 10.54 -2.77 2.06
CA ARG A 33 10.88 -3.85 3.00
C ARG A 33 9.81 -4.93 3.00
N LEU A 34 10.26 -6.18 2.89
CA LEU A 34 9.44 -7.38 3.07
C LEU A 34 10.21 -8.37 3.95
N ASN A 35 10.01 -8.24 5.26
CA ASN A 35 10.74 -9.03 6.27
C ASN A 35 10.01 -10.33 6.64
N GLY A 36 8.78 -10.51 6.13
CA GLY A 36 7.95 -11.67 6.41
C GLY A 36 6.56 -11.50 5.78
N ILE A 37 5.76 -12.54 5.84
CA ILE A 37 4.37 -12.54 5.38
C ILE A 37 3.48 -12.83 6.59
N ASN A 38 2.43 -12.03 6.75
CA ASN A 38 1.45 -12.25 7.80
C ASN A 38 0.57 -13.45 7.44
N ARG A 39 0.82 -14.59 8.08
CA ARG A 39 0.08 -15.84 7.83
C ARG A 39 -1.44 -15.69 8.05
N GLN A 40 -1.86 -14.89 9.01
CA GLN A 40 -3.30 -14.66 9.21
C GLN A 40 -3.94 -13.92 8.03
N GLU A 41 -3.21 -12.97 7.43
CA GLU A 41 -3.67 -12.31 6.20
C GLU A 41 -3.69 -13.31 5.03
N THR A 42 -2.67 -14.17 4.88
CA THR A 42 -2.67 -15.24 3.87
C THR A 42 -3.91 -16.13 4.03
N LEU A 43 -4.23 -16.56 5.25
CA LEU A 43 -5.40 -17.39 5.53
C LEU A 43 -6.72 -16.67 5.22
N LYS A 44 -6.82 -15.36 5.44
CA LYS A 44 -7.99 -14.57 5.04
C LYS A 44 -8.18 -14.58 3.53
N TYR A 45 -7.10 -14.36 2.76
CA TYR A 45 -7.16 -14.42 1.29
C TYR A 45 -7.51 -15.81 0.76
N LEU A 46 -7.17 -16.87 1.50
CA LEU A 46 -7.58 -18.24 1.20
C LEU A 46 -9.03 -18.55 1.59
N GLY A 47 -9.72 -17.61 2.28
CA GLY A 47 -11.07 -17.88 2.81
C GLY A 47 -11.09 -18.82 4.02
N CYS A 48 -9.95 -19.03 4.69
CA CYS A 48 -9.78 -19.93 5.84
C CYS A 48 -9.40 -19.14 7.11
N PRO A 49 -10.26 -18.28 7.65
CA PRO A 49 -9.89 -17.31 8.70
C PRO A 49 -9.61 -17.91 10.08
N GLY A 50 -9.97 -19.16 10.30
CA GLY A 50 -9.79 -19.80 11.60
C GLY A 50 -10.19 -21.27 11.54
N GLY A 51 -9.49 -22.09 12.31
CA GLY A 51 -9.70 -23.53 12.41
C GLY A 51 -8.41 -24.32 12.12
N PRO A 52 -8.35 -25.59 12.54
CA PRO A 52 -7.22 -26.44 12.24
C PRO A 52 -7.19 -26.75 10.73
N LEU A 53 -6.07 -26.41 10.10
CA LEU A 53 -5.80 -26.81 8.72
C LEU A 53 -5.18 -28.20 8.68
N PRO A 54 -5.44 -28.99 7.63
CA PRO A 54 -4.69 -30.20 7.36
C PRO A 54 -3.18 -29.95 7.32
N LYS A 55 -2.40 -30.92 7.78
CA LYS A 55 -0.94 -30.77 7.91
C LYS A 55 -0.26 -30.50 6.56
N ASP A 56 -0.72 -31.16 5.52
CA ASP A 56 -0.22 -30.98 4.15
C ASP A 56 -0.49 -29.57 3.62
N VAL A 57 -1.64 -28.95 3.95
CA VAL A 57 -1.96 -27.56 3.60
C VAL A 57 -1.04 -26.59 4.35
N LEU A 58 -0.75 -26.86 5.64
CA LEU A 58 0.19 -26.04 6.42
C LEU A 58 1.60 -26.08 5.84
N GLU A 59 2.08 -27.25 5.43
CA GLU A 59 3.39 -27.41 4.79
C GLU A 59 3.45 -26.69 3.42
N GLN A 60 2.36 -26.76 2.64
CA GLN A 60 2.25 -26.00 1.38
C GLN A 60 2.21 -24.50 1.61
N LEU A 61 1.51 -24.02 2.63
CA LEU A 61 1.48 -22.60 3.02
C LEU A 61 2.89 -22.10 3.36
N GLU A 62 3.60 -22.84 4.22
CA GLU A 62 4.94 -22.44 4.62
C GLU A 62 5.90 -22.41 3.43
N THR A 63 5.86 -23.44 2.58
CA THR A 63 6.65 -23.49 1.35
C THR A 63 6.29 -22.35 0.42
N GLY A 64 4.99 -22.04 0.26
CA GLY A 64 4.50 -20.96 -0.59
C GLY A 64 4.95 -19.58 -0.09
N GLU A 65 4.84 -19.32 1.21
CA GLU A 65 5.31 -18.07 1.82
C GLU A 65 6.83 -17.88 1.61
N GLN A 66 7.62 -18.94 1.80
CA GLN A 66 9.07 -18.91 1.58
C GLN A 66 9.41 -18.65 0.10
N GLU A 67 8.69 -19.27 -0.85
CA GLU A 67 8.90 -19.03 -2.28
C GLU A 67 8.56 -17.58 -2.67
N ILE A 68 7.49 -16.98 -2.12
CA ILE A 68 7.19 -15.58 -2.34
C ILE A 68 8.29 -14.69 -1.78
N LEU A 69 8.73 -14.90 -0.52
CA LEU A 69 9.81 -14.13 0.09
C LEU A 69 11.11 -14.19 -0.72
N ARG A 70 11.43 -15.37 -1.24
CA ARG A 70 12.64 -15.58 -2.04
C ARG A 70 12.61 -14.90 -3.41
N ARG A 71 11.42 -14.78 -4.01
CA ARG A 71 11.23 -14.25 -5.37
C ARG A 71 10.84 -12.79 -5.40
N ALA A 72 10.29 -12.27 -4.32
CA ALA A 72 9.89 -10.88 -4.26
C ALA A 72 11.10 -9.95 -4.42
N VAL A 73 10.93 -8.97 -5.29
CA VAL A 73 11.82 -7.82 -5.45
C VAL A 73 10.96 -6.57 -5.22
N PRO A 74 10.61 -6.30 -3.96
CA PRO A 74 9.69 -5.21 -3.66
C PRO A 74 10.29 -3.87 -4.08
N ARG A 75 9.43 -3.01 -4.64
CA ARG A 75 9.77 -1.63 -4.97
C ARG A 75 8.62 -0.74 -4.56
N VAL A 76 8.96 0.44 -4.06
CA VAL A 76 7.99 1.47 -3.68
C VAL A 76 8.39 2.80 -4.27
N ILE A 77 7.40 3.64 -4.49
CA ILE A 77 7.59 5.05 -4.82
C ILE A 77 6.46 5.85 -4.21
N TRP A 78 6.76 7.07 -3.78
CA TRP A 78 5.77 7.99 -3.28
C TRP A 78 6.15 9.44 -3.60
N ARG A 79 5.16 10.33 -3.57
CA ARG A 79 5.32 11.77 -3.73
C ARG A 79 4.27 12.53 -2.94
N LEU A 80 4.70 13.58 -2.28
CA LEU A 80 3.83 14.51 -1.54
C LEU A 80 3.34 15.63 -2.45
N PHE A 81 2.08 16.02 -2.29
CA PHE A 81 1.46 17.16 -2.93
C PHE A 81 0.69 17.99 -1.91
N ASP A 82 0.77 19.30 -2.02
CA ASP A 82 -0.16 20.17 -1.33
C ASP A 82 -1.54 20.02 -1.94
N ARG A 83 -2.58 20.05 -1.10
CA ARG A 83 -3.97 19.94 -1.52
C ARG A 83 -4.60 21.33 -1.52
N GLY A 84 -5.06 21.78 -2.68
CA GLY A 84 -5.76 23.05 -2.81
C GLY A 84 -7.22 23.01 -2.36
N PRO A 85 -7.88 24.19 -2.31
CA PRO A 85 -9.23 24.33 -1.73
C PRO A 85 -10.31 23.53 -2.46
N ALA A 86 -10.17 23.32 -3.78
CA ALA A 86 -11.09 22.50 -4.58
C ALA A 86 -10.74 21.00 -4.53
N GLY A 87 -9.69 20.61 -3.80
CA GLY A 87 -9.23 19.25 -3.66
C GLY A 87 -8.16 18.82 -4.68
N GLU A 88 -7.73 19.77 -5.52
CA GLU A 88 -6.65 19.55 -6.52
C GLU A 88 -5.30 19.31 -5.84
N LEU A 89 -4.46 18.50 -6.47
CA LEU A 89 -3.07 18.34 -6.07
C LEU A 89 -2.22 19.41 -6.75
N ALA A 90 -1.66 20.31 -5.96
CA ALA A 90 -0.98 21.50 -6.44
C ALA A 90 0.11 21.20 -7.48
N GLY A 91 0.10 21.93 -8.59
CA GLY A 91 1.08 21.78 -9.67
C GLY A 91 0.97 20.48 -10.50
N SER A 92 0.00 19.60 -10.20
CA SER A 92 -0.13 18.31 -10.89
C SER A 92 -1.14 18.31 -12.05
N GLY A 93 -2.11 19.23 -12.03
CA GLY A 93 -3.27 19.22 -12.91
C GLY A 93 -4.29 18.11 -12.59
N PHE A 94 -4.15 17.45 -11.44
CA PHE A 94 -4.98 16.33 -11.03
C PHE A 94 -5.84 16.68 -9.82
N THR A 95 -7.12 16.33 -9.90
CA THR A 95 -8.08 16.40 -8.79
C THR A 95 -8.72 15.03 -8.63
N PRO A 96 -8.53 14.33 -7.49
CA PRO A 96 -9.20 13.06 -7.24
C PRO A 96 -10.72 13.22 -7.32
N ALA A 97 -11.37 12.44 -8.19
CA ALA A 97 -12.81 12.50 -8.40
C ALA A 97 -13.53 11.48 -7.52
N GLY A 98 -14.67 11.90 -6.96
CA GLY A 98 -15.51 11.08 -6.10
C GLY A 98 -15.84 11.79 -4.78
N ASP A 99 -17.01 11.52 -4.23
CA ASP A 99 -17.43 12.10 -2.96
C ASP A 99 -16.77 11.39 -1.78
N ASP A 100 -16.56 10.08 -1.90
CA ASP A 100 -15.89 9.28 -0.87
C ASP A 100 -14.45 9.74 -0.65
N ILE A 101 -13.67 9.97 -1.72
CA ILE A 101 -12.29 10.44 -1.60
C ILE A 101 -12.25 11.90 -1.12
N ARG A 102 -13.18 12.76 -1.55
CA ARG A 102 -13.28 14.13 -1.06
C ARG A 102 -13.57 14.17 0.44
N TYR A 103 -14.52 13.36 0.89
CA TYR A 103 -14.84 13.24 2.32
C TYR A 103 -13.66 12.67 3.11
N PHE A 104 -12.97 11.69 2.55
CA PHE A 104 -11.81 11.05 3.17
C PHE A 104 -10.64 12.02 3.38
N LEU A 105 -10.41 12.92 2.44
CA LEU A 105 -9.32 13.90 2.47
C LEU A 105 -9.74 15.27 3.04
N LYS A 106 -10.97 15.44 3.55
CA LYS A 106 -11.53 16.76 3.91
C LYS A 106 -10.70 17.55 4.93
N ASP A 107 -10.07 16.86 5.87
CA ASP A 107 -9.27 17.44 6.94
C ASP A 107 -7.76 17.39 6.64
N CYS A 108 -7.39 17.04 5.40
CA CYS A 108 -6.01 16.92 4.95
C CYS A 108 -5.64 18.11 4.07
N ASP A 109 -4.52 18.73 4.35
CA ASP A 109 -3.94 19.83 3.56
C ASP A 109 -2.87 19.33 2.57
N GLN A 110 -2.41 18.09 2.74
CA GLN A 110 -1.48 17.43 1.81
C GLN A 110 -1.93 16.00 1.51
N VAL A 111 -1.45 15.49 0.39
CA VAL A 111 -1.74 14.12 -0.08
C VAL A 111 -0.47 13.48 -0.58
N ILE A 112 -0.20 12.27 -0.10
CA ILE A 112 0.84 11.40 -0.63
C ILE A 112 0.21 10.48 -1.67
N LEU A 113 0.75 10.49 -2.89
CA LEU A 113 0.52 9.43 -3.87
C LEU A 113 1.58 8.36 -3.66
N MET A 114 1.20 7.10 -3.69
CA MET A 114 2.14 5.98 -3.57
C MET A 114 1.87 4.87 -4.56
N ALA A 115 2.93 4.12 -4.89
CA ALA A 115 2.84 2.84 -5.58
C ALA A 115 3.83 1.84 -5.00
N ALA A 116 3.44 0.56 -5.01
CA ALA A 116 4.24 -0.56 -4.53
C ALA A 116 4.07 -1.78 -5.42
N THR A 117 5.07 -2.64 -5.53
CA THR A 117 5.01 -3.90 -6.27
C THR A 117 5.91 -4.95 -5.63
N LEU A 118 5.57 -6.24 -5.82
CA LEU A 118 6.47 -7.37 -5.51
C LEU A 118 7.42 -7.72 -6.66
N GLY A 119 7.22 -7.12 -7.84
CA GLY A 119 8.05 -7.34 -9.02
C GLY A 119 7.63 -8.54 -9.88
N MET A 120 8.23 -8.62 -11.07
CA MET A 120 7.86 -9.61 -12.12
C MET A 120 8.19 -11.05 -11.76
N GLU A 121 9.14 -11.30 -10.88
CA GLU A 121 9.51 -12.70 -10.51
C GLU A 121 8.37 -13.40 -9.76
N VAL A 122 7.62 -12.68 -8.93
CA VAL A 122 6.39 -13.21 -8.28
C VAL A 122 5.30 -13.46 -9.32
N GLU A 123 5.07 -12.53 -10.25
CA GLU A 123 4.12 -12.70 -11.35
C GLU A 123 4.44 -13.96 -12.18
N ASN A 124 5.71 -14.14 -12.55
CA ASN A 124 6.17 -15.29 -13.30
C ASN A 124 6.00 -16.61 -12.52
N LEU A 125 6.25 -16.58 -11.21
CA LEU A 125 6.01 -17.74 -10.35
C LEU A 125 4.53 -18.12 -10.37
N LEU A 126 3.64 -17.18 -10.13
CA LEU A 126 2.19 -17.39 -10.11
C LEU A 126 1.70 -17.99 -11.43
N ARG A 127 2.06 -17.40 -12.56
CA ARG A 127 1.66 -17.86 -13.91
C ARG A 127 2.15 -19.28 -14.20
N ARG A 128 3.39 -19.59 -13.86
CA ARG A 128 3.96 -20.94 -14.09
C ARG A 128 3.29 -21.99 -13.22
N THR A 129 2.96 -21.63 -11.97
CA THR A 129 2.30 -22.56 -11.05
C THR A 129 0.84 -22.77 -11.44
N GLN A 130 0.12 -21.75 -11.88
CA GLN A 130 -1.26 -21.88 -12.39
C GLN A 130 -1.38 -22.90 -13.53
N ALA A 131 -0.37 -22.97 -14.41
CA ALA A 131 -0.36 -23.90 -15.52
C ALA A 131 -0.08 -25.36 -15.13
N ARG A 132 0.36 -25.64 -13.89
CA ARG A 132 0.84 -26.97 -13.44
C ARG A 132 0.12 -27.50 -12.23
N ASP A 133 -0.16 -26.63 -11.27
CA ASP A 133 -0.74 -26.97 -9.97
C ASP A 133 -1.61 -25.82 -9.49
N MET A 134 -2.90 -25.94 -9.73
CA MET A 134 -3.86 -24.89 -9.38
C MET A 134 -4.04 -24.75 -7.86
N ALA A 135 -3.92 -25.82 -7.09
CA ALA A 135 -4.07 -25.78 -5.64
C ALA A 135 -2.92 -24.97 -5.01
N LEU A 136 -1.68 -25.26 -5.41
CA LEU A 136 -0.52 -24.49 -4.99
C LEU A 136 -0.57 -23.06 -5.51
N ALA A 137 -1.10 -22.81 -6.72
CA ALA A 137 -1.23 -21.47 -7.26
C ALA A 137 -2.15 -20.57 -6.41
N VAL A 138 -3.26 -21.12 -5.89
CA VAL A 138 -4.16 -20.39 -4.99
C VAL A 138 -3.45 -20.02 -3.69
N ILE A 139 -2.65 -20.92 -3.14
CA ILE A 139 -1.85 -20.65 -1.92
C ILE A 139 -0.82 -19.54 -2.18
N LEU A 140 -0.08 -19.65 -3.29
CA LEU A 140 0.91 -18.63 -3.67
C LEU A 140 0.26 -17.27 -3.95
N ASP A 141 -0.91 -17.24 -4.57
CA ASP A 141 -1.65 -16.01 -4.84
C ASP A 141 -2.07 -15.32 -3.54
N ALA A 142 -2.59 -16.08 -2.59
CA ALA A 142 -2.96 -15.57 -1.27
C ALA A 142 -1.74 -15.06 -0.47
N ALA A 143 -0.64 -15.81 -0.48
CA ALA A 143 0.61 -15.41 0.16
C ALA A 143 1.19 -14.13 -0.47
N ALA A 144 1.15 -14.02 -1.80
CA ALA A 144 1.60 -12.83 -2.52
C ALA A 144 0.69 -11.61 -2.25
N SER A 145 -0.63 -11.82 -2.06
CA SER A 145 -1.54 -10.76 -1.66
C SER A 145 -1.21 -10.25 -0.24
N ALA A 146 -0.96 -11.15 0.71
CA ALA A 146 -0.52 -10.77 2.04
C ALA A 146 0.87 -10.09 2.04
N ALA A 147 1.76 -10.52 1.17
CA ALA A 147 3.09 -9.93 1.03
C ALA A 147 3.06 -8.49 0.52
N ILE A 148 2.26 -8.17 -0.52
CA ILE A 148 2.17 -6.79 -1.01
C ILE A 148 1.51 -5.87 0.01
N GLU A 149 0.51 -6.33 0.77
CA GLU A 149 -0.06 -5.56 1.87
C GLU A 149 0.98 -5.28 2.95
N ASN A 150 1.84 -6.25 3.28
CA ASN A 150 2.93 -6.04 4.23
C ASN A 150 3.95 -4.99 3.75
N VAL A 151 4.31 -4.99 2.46
CA VAL A 151 5.15 -3.93 1.87
C VAL A 151 4.49 -2.56 2.02
N CYS A 152 3.20 -2.46 1.73
CA CYS A 152 2.46 -1.22 1.86
C CYS A 152 2.33 -0.75 3.31
N ASP A 153 2.11 -1.66 4.25
CA ASP A 153 2.00 -1.35 5.68
C ASP A 153 3.35 -0.85 6.23
N ASN A 154 4.47 -1.47 5.82
CA ASN A 154 5.80 -1.01 6.19
C ASN A 154 6.07 0.41 5.64
N LEU A 155 5.74 0.67 4.38
CA LEU A 155 5.86 2.02 3.82
C LEU A 155 5.01 3.04 4.58
N CYS A 156 3.76 2.70 4.91
CA CYS A 156 2.90 3.59 5.69
C CYS A 156 3.43 3.85 7.10
N ALA A 157 4.06 2.86 7.74
CA ALA A 157 4.70 3.04 9.04
C ALA A 157 5.91 3.99 8.94
N ASP A 158 6.76 3.81 7.94
CA ASP A 158 7.91 4.68 7.70
C ASP A 158 7.48 6.11 7.37
N LEU A 159 6.44 6.28 6.54
CA LEU A 159 5.86 7.59 6.25
C LEU A 159 5.27 8.23 7.51
N ALA A 160 4.57 7.47 8.35
CA ALA A 160 4.01 8.00 9.60
C ALA A 160 5.11 8.48 10.56
N GLU A 161 6.24 7.80 10.63
CA GLU A 161 7.40 8.24 11.38
C GLU A 161 8.03 9.51 10.79
N ALA A 162 8.20 9.53 9.46
CA ALA A 162 8.81 10.67 8.74
C ALA A 162 7.97 11.95 8.82
N PHE A 163 6.65 11.82 8.85
CA PHE A 163 5.73 12.96 8.92
C PHE A 163 5.31 13.35 10.35
N ALA A 164 5.78 12.65 11.39
CA ALA A 164 5.47 12.99 12.78
C ALA A 164 5.86 14.46 13.09
N PRO A 165 5.03 15.24 13.82
CA PRO A 165 3.85 14.81 14.59
C PRO A 165 2.51 14.82 13.79
N ARG A 166 2.54 14.94 12.46
CA ARG A 166 1.34 14.91 11.63
C ARG A 166 0.74 13.51 11.54
N TYR A 167 -0.50 13.43 11.15
CA TYR A 167 -1.28 12.19 11.08
C TYR A 167 -1.53 11.80 9.63
N LEU A 168 -1.40 10.52 9.34
CA LEU A 168 -1.72 9.96 8.03
C LEU A 168 -3.09 9.28 8.07
N THR A 169 -3.84 9.37 6.96
CA THR A 169 -5.03 8.56 6.76
C THR A 169 -4.65 7.13 6.39
N ASP A 170 -5.63 6.22 6.34
CA ASP A 170 -5.47 4.94 5.64
C ASP A 170 -5.22 5.16 4.13
N ARG A 171 -4.80 4.11 3.44
CA ARG A 171 -4.67 4.09 1.97
C ARG A 171 -6.04 4.11 1.29
N PHE A 172 -6.17 4.88 0.22
CA PHE A 172 -7.35 4.92 -0.64
C PHE A 172 -6.92 4.72 -2.10
N SER A 173 -7.33 3.61 -2.71
CA SER A 173 -6.90 3.22 -4.04
C SER A 173 -7.96 3.54 -5.10
N PRO A 174 -7.57 3.86 -6.36
CA PRO A 174 -8.49 3.88 -7.49
C PRO A 174 -9.27 2.57 -7.60
N GLY A 175 -10.56 2.65 -7.91
CA GLY A 175 -11.50 1.53 -7.89
C GLY A 175 -12.14 1.26 -6.52
N TYR A 176 -11.77 2.03 -5.47
CA TYR A 176 -12.40 1.94 -4.15
C TYR A 176 -13.47 3.02 -3.99
N GLY A 177 -14.62 2.65 -3.38
CA GLY A 177 -15.76 3.57 -3.27
C GLY A 177 -16.17 4.08 -4.65
N ASP A 178 -16.29 5.38 -4.78
CA ASP A 178 -16.62 6.08 -6.03
C ASP A 178 -15.40 6.69 -6.75
N LEU A 179 -14.16 6.42 -6.28
CA LEU A 179 -12.94 6.86 -6.98
C LEU A 179 -12.74 5.99 -8.23
N PRO A 180 -12.88 6.56 -9.46
CA PRO A 180 -12.83 5.76 -10.68
C PRO A 180 -11.48 5.07 -10.86
N ILE A 181 -11.50 3.80 -11.32
CA ILE A 181 -10.27 3.06 -11.63
C ILE A 181 -9.44 3.75 -12.74
N SER A 182 -10.08 4.48 -13.65
CA SER A 182 -9.41 5.24 -14.70
C SER A 182 -8.44 6.31 -14.15
N GLN A 183 -8.66 6.80 -12.94
CA GLN A 183 -7.72 7.75 -12.31
C GLN A 183 -6.38 7.12 -11.92
N GLN A 184 -6.26 5.81 -12.00
CA GLN A 184 -4.98 5.12 -11.84
C GLN A 184 -3.93 5.60 -12.85
N GLU A 185 -4.35 5.97 -14.07
CA GLU A 185 -3.45 6.52 -15.09
C GLU A 185 -2.76 7.81 -14.62
N GLU A 186 -3.48 8.66 -13.88
CA GLU A 186 -2.89 9.89 -13.33
C GLU A 186 -1.83 9.60 -12.27
N LEU A 187 -2.03 8.59 -11.41
CA LEU A 187 -1.01 8.17 -10.45
C LEU A 187 0.23 7.66 -11.20
N PHE A 188 0.03 6.89 -12.29
CA PHE A 188 1.12 6.40 -13.12
C PHE A 188 1.93 7.54 -13.73
N ARG A 189 1.24 8.55 -14.27
CA ARG A 189 1.86 9.74 -14.87
C ARG A 189 2.63 10.56 -13.82
N LEU A 190 1.99 10.85 -12.67
CA LEU A 190 2.52 11.74 -11.65
C LEU A 190 3.72 11.15 -10.91
N LEU A 191 3.75 9.83 -10.72
CA LEU A 191 4.84 9.11 -10.07
C LEU A 191 5.86 8.52 -11.06
N ASP A 192 5.60 8.59 -12.37
CA ASP A 192 6.40 7.91 -13.42
C ASP A 192 6.62 6.42 -13.08
N ILE A 193 5.54 5.75 -12.67
CA ILE A 193 5.55 4.40 -12.07
C ILE A 193 6.22 3.39 -13.00
N SER A 194 5.88 3.44 -14.30
CA SER A 194 6.38 2.44 -15.26
C SER A 194 7.90 2.47 -15.37
N ARG A 195 8.49 3.65 -15.43
CA ARG A 195 9.94 3.81 -15.57
C ARG A 195 10.67 3.56 -14.24
N ARG A 196 10.08 4.00 -13.10
CA ARG A 196 10.78 3.99 -11.81
C ARG A 196 10.70 2.67 -11.08
N ILE A 197 9.55 1.99 -11.11
CA ILE A 197 9.36 0.74 -10.37
C ILE A 197 8.87 -0.44 -11.24
N GLY A 198 8.73 -0.23 -12.57
CA GLY A 198 8.50 -1.31 -13.53
C GLY A 198 7.10 -1.92 -13.49
N ILE A 199 6.08 -1.12 -13.14
CA ILE A 199 4.67 -1.53 -13.26
C ILE A 199 4.13 -0.92 -14.56
N SER A 200 3.40 -1.69 -15.34
CA SER A 200 2.64 -1.20 -16.49
C SER A 200 1.14 -1.30 -16.25
N LEU A 201 0.36 -0.49 -16.99
CA LEU A 201 -1.09 -0.61 -17.06
C LEU A 201 -1.48 -1.27 -18.37
N THR A 202 -2.46 -2.16 -18.31
CA THR A 202 -3.17 -2.65 -19.49
C THR A 202 -4.21 -1.62 -19.93
N GLU A 203 -4.78 -1.76 -21.14
CA GLU A 203 -5.88 -0.94 -21.62
C GLU A 203 -7.12 -0.98 -20.73
N SER A 204 -7.31 -2.08 -19.98
CA SER A 204 -8.37 -2.23 -18.99
C SER A 204 -8.05 -1.63 -17.60
N GLY A 205 -6.91 -0.99 -17.45
CA GLY A 205 -6.48 -0.38 -16.16
C GLY A 205 -5.92 -1.36 -15.14
N LEU A 206 -5.61 -2.62 -15.54
CA LEU A 206 -4.98 -3.59 -14.64
C LEU A 206 -3.47 -3.39 -14.60
N MET A 207 -2.89 -3.49 -13.42
CA MET A 207 -1.44 -3.43 -13.21
C MET A 207 -0.74 -4.75 -13.54
N VAL A 208 0.44 -4.64 -14.15
CA VAL A 208 1.35 -5.76 -14.38
C VAL A 208 2.73 -5.37 -13.87
N PRO A 209 3.28 -6.05 -12.84
CA PRO A 209 2.77 -7.23 -12.13
C PRO A 209 1.44 -6.99 -11.40
N GLN A 210 0.60 -8.03 -11.26
CA GLN A 210 -0.69 -7.92 -10.58
C GLN A 210 -0.56 -7.65 -9.07
N LYS A 211 0.50 -8.18 -8.44
CA LYS A 211 0.78 -7.92 -7.03
C LYS A 211 1.46 -6.56 -6.87
N SER A 212 0.68 -5.54 -7.18
CA SER A 212 1.02 -4.12 -7.11
C SER A 212 -0.15 -3.33 -6.54
N VAL A 213 0.15 -2.20 -5.92
CA VAL A 213 -0.82 -1.29 -5.29
C VAL A 213 -0.49 0.14 -5.66
N THR A 214 -1.51 0.93 -5.97
CA THR A 214 -1.45 2.40 -6.02
C THR A 214 -2.44 2.97 -5.03
N ALA A 215 -2.09 4.05 -4.33
CA ALA A 215 -3.00 4.65 -3.37
C ALA A 215 -2.71 6.14 -3.14
N LEU A 216 -3.72 6.81 -2.57
CA LEU A 216 -3.65 8.13 -1.99
C LEU A 216 -3.68 8.01 -0.46
N ILE A 217 -2.87 8.82 0.23
CA ILE A 217 -2.83 8.92 1.69
C ILE A 217 -2.90 10.40 2.03
N GLY A 218 -3.90 10.81 2.83
CA GLY A 218 -3.99 12.17 3.31
C GLY A 218 -3.03 12.43 4.46
N VAL A 219 -2.50 13.65 4.54
CA VAL A 219 -1.67 14.14 5.65
C VAL A 219 -2.42 15.28 6.33
N SER A 220 -2.51 15.26 7.66
CA SER A 220 -3.30 16.18 8.45
C SER A 220 -2.62 16.52 9.77
N ASP A 221 -2.89 17.73 10.30
CA ASP A 221 -2.46 18.13 11.64
C ASP A 221 -3.38 17.59 12.74
N ARG A 222 -4.48 16.92 12.38
CA ARG A 222 -5.44 16.34 13.31
C ARG A 222 -5.45 14.82 13.22
N PRO A 223 -5.65 14.10 14.33
CA PRO A 223 -5.84 12.66 14.31
C PRO A 223 -6.96 12.29 13.32
N GLN A 224 -6.65 11.39 12.41
CA GLN A 224 -7.62 10.92 11.44
C GLN A 224 -8.36 9.72 12.02
N LEU A 225 -9.68 9.74 11.92
CA LEU A 225 -10.48 8.56 12.21
C LEU A 225 -10.03 7.47 11.21
N ARG A 226 -9.49 6.38 11.73
CA ARG A 226 -9.32 5.19 10.89
C ARG A 226 -10.67 4.88 10.28
N ARG A 227 -10.71 4.66 8.98
CA ARG A 227 -11.92 4.13 8.35
C ARG A 227 -12.37 2.96 9.22
N SER A 228 -13.61 2.97 9.64
CA SER A 228 -14.19 1.78 10.22
C SER A 228 -14.15 0.71 9.11
N ARG A 229 -13.06 -0.06 9.07
CA ARG A 229 -12.98 -1.30 8.30
C ARG A 229 -13.92 -2.31 8.96
N GLY A 230 -15.15 -1.84 9.24
CA GLY A 230 -16.16 -2.64 9.89
C GLY A 230 -17.05 -3.29 8.86
N CYS A 231 -17.68 -4.38 9.28
CA CYS A 231 -18.63 -5.10 8.45
C CYS A 231 -19.72 -4.19 7.85
N ALA A 232 -20.12 -3.14 8.56
CA ALA A 232 -21.18 -2.22 8.10
C ALA A 232 -20.84 -1.44 6.81
N ALA A 233 -19.54 -1.23 6.51
CA ALA A 233 -19.08 -0.54 5.30
C ALA A 233 -18.52 -1.52 4.24
N CYS A 234 -18.65 -2.82 4.46
CA CYS A 234 -18.08 -3.84 3.59
C CYS A 234 -19.05 -4.18 2.45
N SER A 235 -18.60 -4.15 1.21
CA SER A 235 -19.38 -4.57 0.03
C SER A 235 -19.85 -6.04 0.11
N MET A 236 -19.11 -6.88 0.86
CA MET A 236 -19.43 -8.28 1.10
C MET A 236 -20.34 -8.51 2.32
N PHE A 237 -20.86 -7.44 2.96
CA PHE A 237 -21.60 -7.54 4.21
C PHE A 237 -22.74 -8.57 4.18
N ALA A 238 -23.51 -8.60 3.11
CA ALA A 238 -24.65 -9.50 2.97
C ALA A 238 -24.25 -10.99 2.88
N ASP A 239 -23.13 -11.28 2.18
CA ASP A 239 -22.70 -12.63 1.84
C ASP A 239 -21.45 -13.09 2.60
N CYS A 240 -20.95 -12.29 3.52
CA CYS A 240 -19.72 -12.56 4.25
C CYS A 240 -19.84 -13.80 5.14
N ALA A 241 -19.04 -14.83 4.84
CA ALA A 241 -18.96 -16.05 5.63
C ALA A 241 -18.51 -15.79 7.08
N TYR A 242 -17.52 -14.93 7.27
CA TYR A 242 -17.00 -14.54 8.59
C TYR A 242 -18.08 -13.96 9.49
N ARG A 243 -18.94 -13.10 8.95
CA ARG A 243 -20.03 -12.50 9.71
C ARG A 243 -21.13 -13.54 10.04
N LYS A 244 -21.40 -14.47 9.14
CA LYS A 244 -22.37 -15.54 9.36
C LYS A 244 -21.91 -16.47 10.48
N ASP A 245 -20.60 -16.65 10.62
CA ASP A 245 -20.00 -17.47 11.68
C ASP A 245 -19.71 -16.69 12.98
N GLY A 246 -20.17 -15.45 13.07
CA GLY A 246 -19.97 -14.59 14.26
C GLY A 246 -18.54 -14.09 14.43
N THR A 247 -17.69 -14.23 13.42
CA THR A 247 -16.30 -13.75 13.41
C THR A 247 -16.15 -12.49 12.57
N SER A 248 -15.01 -11.80 12.64
CA SER A 248 -14.72 -10.66 11.80
C SER A 248 -13.44 -10.89 11.01
N CYS A 249 -13.40 -10.40 9.74
CA CYS A 249 -12.17 -10.39 8.94
C CYS A 249 -11.23 -9.23 9.33
N GLY A 250 -11.62 -8.38 10.26
CA GLY A 250 -10.80 -7.31 10.83
C GLY A 250 -9.86 -7.84 11.91
N LYS A 251 -8.76 -7.11 12.19
CA LYS A 251 -7.99 -7.32 13.42
C LYS A 251 -8.91 -7.04 14.62
N PRO A 252 -8.78 -7.81 15.71
CA PRO A 252 -9.49 -7.54 16.95
C PRO A 252 -9.14 -6.16 17.50
#